data_d8f08562a09b1a4a5c93454a2614ce2a
#
_entry.id   d8f08562a09b1a4a5c93454a2614ce2a
#
_cell.length_a   1.000
_cell.length_b   1.000
_cell.length_c   1.000
_cell.angle_alpha   90.00
_cell.angle_beta   90.00
_cell.angle_gamma   90.00
#
_symmetry.space_group_name_H-M   'P 1'
#
loop_
_entity.id
_entity.type
_entity.pdbx_description
1 polymer ?
#
loop_
_entity_poly.entity_id
_entity_poly.type
_entity_poly.pdbx_seq_one_letter_code
_entity_poly.pdbx_strand_id
1 'polypeptide(L)'
;LTNDLQKQLIHRLGLLTNKPPTSTLHIHPVYNQTSEFGARDDEISTISSAARKQIFAHALQEDKRKYDAAQWHSDIQFEPAPADYTSLRLVQLPRDERGVPTGGDTLWASGYEIYDRFSPAYQRFLEGLTALFSGDGFLKAAAANPEKVSIHEGPRGSPENVGRELCSVHPVVRTNPVTGWKSVFALGPFPKRINELFPDESEELLSKIKGVVTTNHDLQVRFKWRNEK
;
A
#
# COMPACT_ATOMS: atom_id res chain seq x y z
N LEU A 1 -1.35 8.01 21.29
CA LEU A 1 -0.10 7.59 20.64
C LEU A 1 0.51 8.81 19.94
N THR A 2 1.78 9.14 20.28
CA THR A 2 2.56 10.19 19.58
C THR A 2 3.26 9.62 18.34
N ASN A 3 3.81 10.49 17.47
CA ASN A 3 4.62 10.04 16.33
C ASN A 3 5.80 9.17 16.80
N ASP A 4 6.52 9.62 17.83
CA ASP A 4 7.69 8.89 18.35
C ASP A 4 7.34 7.51 18.87
N LEU A 5 6.23 7.37 19.62
CA LEU A 5 5.77 6.07 20.10
C LEU A 5 5.33 5.15 18.95
N GLN A 6 4.69 5.71 17.91
CA GLN A 6 4.32 4.95 16.71
C GLN A 6 5.56 4.43 15.97
N LYS A 7 6.57 5.27 15.78
CA LYS A 7 7.85 4.90 15.17
C LYS A 7 8.59 3.85 16.00
N GLN A 8 8.67 4.04 17.32
CA GLN A 8 9.29 3.08 18.24
C GLN A 8 8.60 1.71 18.18
N LEU A 9 7.27 1.67 18.10
CA LEU A 9 6.52 0.41 17.99
C LEU A 9 6.94 -0.38 16.74
N ILE A 10 6.93 0.27 15.57
CA ILE A 10 7.29 -0.38 14.30
C ILE A 10 8.76 -0.79 14.29
N HIS A 11 9.64 0.06 14.79
CA HIS A 11 11.06 -0.27 14.92
C HIS A 11 11.29 -1.51 15.79
N ARG A 12 10.60 -1.60 16.94
CA ARG A 12 10.68 -2.77 17.84
C ARG A 12 10.16 -4.04 17.19
N LEU A 13 9.04 -3.98 16.47
CA LEU A 13 8.51 -5.11 15.71
C LEU A 13 9.54 -5.61 14.69
N GLY A 14 10.15 -4.71 13.94
CA GLY A 14 11.21 -5.05 12.99
C GLY A 14 12.40 -5.74 13.66
N LEU A 15 12.86 -5.24 14.81
CA LEU A 15 13.95 -5.89 15.57
C LEU A 15 13.59 -7.29 16.06
N LEU A 16 12.36 -7.50 16.52
CA LEU A 16 11.86 -8.81 16.98
C LEU A 16 11.74 -9.83 15.84
N THR A 17 11.63 -9.38 14.60
CA THR A 17 11.52 -10.21 13.40
C THR A 17 12.77 -10.18 12.52
N ASN A 18 13.92 -9.83 13.11
CA ASN A 18 15.25 -9.87 12.49
C ASN A 18 15.38 -8.98 11.23
N LYS A 19 14.80 -7.75 11.27
CA LYS A 19 15.04 -6.81 10.18
C LYS A 19 16.55 -6.58 9.99
N PRO A 20 17.02 -6.35 8.75
CA PRO A 20 18.42 -5.99 8.51
C PRO A 20 18.85 -4.74 9.33
N PRO A 21 20.06 -4.70 9.90
CA PRO A 21 20.54 -3.54 10.67
C PRO A 21 20.53 -2.23 9.88
N THR A 22 20.68 -2.32 8.56
CA THR A 22 20.67 -1.19 7.62
C THR A 22 19.27 -0.68 7.28
N SER A 23 18.21 -1.43 7.62
CA SER A 23 16.83 -1.01 7.38
C SER A 23 16.34 -0.09 8.49
N THR A 24 15.75 1.03 8.10
CA THR A 24 15.11 2.03 8.97
C THR A 24 13.61 2.11 8.68
N LEU A 25 12.92 3.12 9.22
CA LEU A 25 11.53 3.39 8.88
C LEU A 25 11.45 3.94 7.46
N HIS A 26 10.37 3.59 6.76
CA HIS A 26 10.18 4.00 5.38
C HIS A 26 9.83 5.49 5.29
N ILE A 27 10.46 6.16 4.31
CA ILE A 27 10.11 7.51 3.90
C ILE A 27 9.30 7.39 2.60
N HIS A 28 8.04 7.82 2.63
CA HIS A 28 7.21 7.72 1.44
C HIS A 28 7.72 8.67 0.34
N PRO A 29 7.84 8.23 -0.92
CA PRO A 29 8.42 9.07 -1.99
C PRO A 29 7.68 10.39 -2.20
N VAL A 30 6.39 10.49 -1.86
CA VAL A 30 5.57 11.70 -2.06
C VAL A 30 4.99 12.23 -0.74
N TYR A 31 4.51 11.35 0.13
CA TYR A 31 3.89 11.74 1.41
C TYR A 31 4.92 11.83 2.53
N ASN A 32 5.80 12.80 2.48
CA ASN A 32 6.88 13.06 3.45
C ASN A 32 6.81 14.52 3.96
N GLN A 33 7.80 14.97 4.72
CA GLN A 33 7.81 16.32 5.32
C GLN A 33 7.77 17.47 4.31
N THR A 34 8.15 17.24 3.05
CA THR A 34 8.09 18.26 1.99
C THR A 34 6.67 18.54 1.55
N SER A 35 5.71 17.69 1.94
CA SER A 35 4.30 17.92 1.72
C SER A 35 3.78 19.01 2.67
N GLU A 36 3.08 20.00 2.15
CA GLU A 36 2.42 21.06 2.91
C GLU A 36 1.49 20.52 4.03
N PHE A 37 1.01 19.28 3.87
CA PHE A 37 0.14 18.59 4.80
C PHE A 37 0.87 17.49 5.60
N GLY A 38 2.18 17.42 5.49
CA GLY A 38 2.99 16.41 6.18
C GLY A 38 3.01 16.62 7.70
N ALA A 39 3.37 15.58 8.43
CA ALA A 39 3.55 15.62 9.87
C ALA A 39 4.84 16.35 10.32
N ARG A 40 5.54 17.00 9.39
CA ARG A 40 6.91 17.54 9.56
C ARG A 40 7.91 16.47 10.00
N ASP A 41 7.66 15.24 9.60
CA ASP A 41 8.42 14.05 9.92
C ASP A 41 8.41 13.16 8.67
N ASP A 42 9.57 12.88 8.10
CA ASP A 42 9.70 12.11 6.87
C ASP A 42 9.21 10.67 7.01
N GLU A 43 9.34 10.11 8.21
CA GLU A 43 8.96 8.74 8.52
C GLU A 43 7.46 8.59 8.85
N ILE A 44 6.70 9.69 8.83
CA ILE A 44 5.24 9.71 9.05
C ILE A 44 4.53 10.24 7.82
N SER A 45 3.90 9.35 7.07
CA SER A 45 3.05 9.73 5.96
C SER A 45 1.70 10.21 6.45
N THR A 46 1.33 11.45 6.14
CA THR A 46 0.01 11.98 6.45
C THR A 46 -0.93 11.79 5.26
N ILE A 47 -2.00 11.02 5.46
CA ILE A 47 -3.03 10.79 4.45
C ILE A 47 -4.23 11.67 4.77
N SER A 48 -4.54 12.62 3.90
CA SER A 48 -5.69 13.49 4.03
C SER A 48 -6.39 13.70 2.69
N SER A 49 -7.70 14.00 2.74
CA SER A 49 -8.46 14.33 1.53
C SER A 49 -7.97 15.63 0.88
N ALA A 50 -7.46 16.58 1.66
CA ALA A 50 -6.88 17.82 1.15
C ALA A 50 -5.58 17.56 0.39
N ALA A 51 -4.64 16.79 0.96
CA ALA A 51 -3.40 16.39 0.30
C ALA A 51 -3.69 15.58 -0.98
N ARG A 52 -4.61 14.61 -0.91
CA ARG A 52 -5.01 13.81 -2.08
C ARG A 52 -5.53 14.68 -3.23
N LYS A 53 -6.38 15.67 -2.94
CA LYS A 53 -6.90 16.60 -3.95
C LYS A 53 -5.80 17.40 -4.64
N GLN A 54 -4.75 17.76 -3.94
CA GLN A 54 -3.64 18.53 -4.52
C GLN A 54 -2.68 17.64 -5.30
N ILE A 55 -2.30 16.50 -4.74
CA ILE A 55 -1.33 15.57 -5.35
C ILE A 55 -1.91 14.96 -6.64
N PHE A 56 -3.17 14.54 -6.60
CA PHE A 56 -3.84 13.86 -7.71
C PHE A 56 -4.90 14.71 -8.41
N ALA A 57 -4.77 16.04 -8.39
CA ALA A 57 -5.74 16.95 -9.03
C ALA A 57 -6.01 16.60 -10.50
N HIS A 58 -5.00 16.14 -11.23
CA HIS A 58 -5.10 15.72 -12.62
C HIS A 58 -5.93 14.44 -12.83
N ALA A 59 -6.02 13.56 -11.82
CA ALA A 59 -6.75 12.29 -11.89
C ALA A 59 -8.15 12.36 -11.24
N LEU A 60 -8.47 13.45 -10.53
CA LEU A 60 -9.74 13.60 -9.79
C LEU A 60 -10.90 14.13 -10.65
N GLN A 61 -10.67 14.38 -11.95
CA GLN A 61 -11.74 14.76 -12.89
C GLN A 61 -12.62 13.57 -13.32
N GLU A 62 -12.24 12.34 -12.94
CA GLU A 62 -13.03 11.15 -13.23
C GLU A 62 -14.30 11.07 -12.37
N ASP A 63 -15.30 10.38 -12.90
CA ASP A 63 -16.63 10.21 -12.27
C ASP A 63 -16.50 9.64 -10.84
N LYS A 64 -16.95 10.40 -9.86
CA LYS A 64 -16.95 10.03 -8.44
C LYS A 64 -17.80 8.78 -8.12
N ARG A 65 -18.66 8.36 -9.05
CA ARG A 65 -19.51 7.18 -8.93
C ARG A 65 -18.84 5.89 -9.40
N LYS A 66 -17.58 5.99 -9.86
CA LYS A 66 -16.82 4.84 -10.34
C LYS A 66 -16.56 3.87 -9.19
N TYR A 67 -16.98 2.61 -9.38
CA TYR A 67 -16.62 1.51 -8.50
C TYR A 67 -15.12 1.26 -8.59
N ASP A 68 -14.40 1.33 -7.49
CA ASP A 68 -12.95 1.24 -7.47
C ASP A 68 -12.44 0.07 -6.61
N ALA A 69 -12.55 -1.14 -7.16
CA ALA A 69 -11.98 -2.33 -6.56
C ALA A 69 -10.44 -2.33 -6.56
N ALA A 70 -9.80 -1.45 -7.34
CA ALA A 70 -8.34 -1.31 -7.39
C ALA A 70 -7.74 -0.62 -6.17
N GLN A 71 -8.57 -0.14 -5.23
CA GLN A 71 -8.08 0.44 -3.97
C GLN A 71 -7.56 -0.60 -2.96
N TRP A 72 -7.95 -1.88 -3.10
CA TRP A 72 -7.35 -2.95 -2.30
C TRP A 72 -5.87 -3.12 -2.67
N HIS A 73 -4.94 -2.90 -1.73
CA HIS A 73 -3.51 -2.97 -1.99
C HIS A 73 -2.71 -3.24 -0.71
N SER A 74 -1.47 -3.66 -0.87
CA SER A 74 -0.41 -3.47 0.12
C SER A 74 0.35 -2.19 -0.19
N ASP A 75 0.83 -1.49 0.84
CA ASP A 75 1.60 -0.27 0.67
C ASP A 75 2.97 -0.56 0.03
N ILE A 76 3.46 0.43 -0.72
CA ILE A 76 4.82 0.50 -1.26
C ILE A 76 5.34 -0.76 -1.97
N GLN A 77 4.46 -1.54 -2.60
CA GLN A 77 4.82 -2.75 -3.37
C GLN A 77 5.81 -2.48 -4.51
N PHE A 78 5.94 -1.23 -4.93
CA PHE A 78 6.88 -0.79 -5.98
C PHE A 78 8.33 -0.66 -5.47
N GLU A 79 8.56 -0.71 -4.16
CA GLU A 79 9.91 -0.66 -3.61
C GLU A 79 10.61 -2.03 -3.73
N PRO A 80 11.93 -2.07 -4.00
CA PRO A 80 12.72 -3.31 -3.97
C PRO A 80 12.60 -4.07 -2.63
N ALA A 81 12.59 -3.34 -1.51
CA ALA A 81 12.37 -3.89 -0.17
C ALA A 81 11.11 -3.24 0.45
N PRO A 82 9.90 -3.80 0.21
CA PRO A 82 8.66 -3.32 0.83
C PRO A 82 8.68 -3.49 2.34
N ALA A 83 7.89 -2.67 3.06
CA ALA A 83 7.80 -2.74 4.51
C ALA A 83 7.11 -4.03 4.99
N ASP A 84 7.66 -4.64 6.06
CA ASP A 84 7.06 -5.79 6.71
C ASP A 84 5.86 -5.41 7.58
N TYR A 85 5.86 -4.20 8.12
CA TYR A 85 4.83 -3.69 9.03
C TYR A 85 4.41 -2.29 8.63
N THR A 86 3.10 -2.04 8.67
CA THR A 86 2.50 -0.71 8.51
C THR A 86 1.64 -0.40 9.74
N SER A 87 1.77 0.80 10.27
CA SER A 87 0.95 1.30 11.38
C SER A 87 0.09 2.48 10.92
N LEU A 88 -1.20 2.35 11.07
CA LEU A 88 -2.16 3.42 10.77
C LEU A 88 -2.72 4.00 12.08
N ARG A 89 -2.59 5.32 12.24
CA ARG A 89 -3.19 6.07 13.34
C ARG A 89 -4.16 7.09 12.77
N LEU A 90 -5.40 7.04 13.23
CA LEU A 90 -6.37 8.05 12.85
C LEU A 90 -6.25 9.26 13.77
N VAL A 91 -6.12 10.45 13.18
CA VAL A 91 -6.03 11.74 13.90
C VAL A 91 -7.36 12.49 13.86
N GLN A 92 -8.07 12.40 12.75
CA GLN A 92 -9.33 13.11 12.55
C GLN A 92 -10.35 12.20 11.85
N LEU A 93 -11.53 12.04 12.46
CA LEU A 93 -12.68 11.39 11.84
C LEU A 93 -13.51 12.39 11.03
N PRO A 94 -14.04 12.01 9.88
CA PRO A 94 -15.06 12.78 9.19
C PRO A 94 -16.32 12.86 10.07
N ARG A 95 -16.95 14.04 10.11
CA ARG A 95 -18.16 14.29 10.91
C ARG A 95 -19.19 15.00 10.06
N ASP A 96 -20.47 14.76 10.36
CA ASP A 96 -21.58 15.53 9.81
C ASP A 96 -21.71 16.90 10.51
N GLU A 97 -22.66 17.70 10.08
CA GLU A 97 -22.94 19.03 10.65
C GLU A 97 -23.31 19.00 12.14
N ARG A 98 -23.76 17.84 12.64
CA ARG A 98 -24.10 17.62 14.06
C ARG A 98 -22.92 17.08 14.86
N GLY A 99 -21.74 16.94 14.24
CA GLY A 99 -20.54 16.42 14.88
C GLY A 99 -20.50 14.88 15.01
N VAL A 100 -21.44 14.18 14.38
CA VAL A 100 -21.49 12.70 14.42
C VAL A 100 -20.49 12.13 13.42
N PRO A 101 -19.65 11.13 13.79
CA PRO A 101 -18.75 10.47 12.86
C PRO A 101 -19.50 9.83 11.70
N THR A 102 -19.07 10.13 10.46
CA THR A 102 -19.68 9.66 9.23
C THR A 102 -18.68 8.95 8.34
N GLY A 103 -18.55 7.64 8.48
CA GLY A 103 -17.63 6.85 7.67
C GLY A 103 -16.17 6.98 8.09
N GLY A 104 -15.26 6.81 7.14
CA GLY A 104 -13.80 6.79 7.39
C GLY A 104 -13.30 5.45 7.94
N ASP A 105 -14.13 4.40 7.94
CA ASP A 105 -13.71 3.05 8.34
C ASP A 105 -12.59 2.55 7.43
N THR A 106 -11.70 1.73 7.98
CA THR A 106 -10.66 1.06 7.20
C THR A 106 -11.02 -0.41 7.03
N LEU A 107 -10.86 -0.92 5.82
CA LEU A 107 -11.06 -2.32 5.52
C LEU A 107 -9.71 -2.98 5.28
N TRP A 108 -9.53 -4.16 5.86
CA TRP A 108 -8.39 -5.04 5.60
C TRP A 108 -8.88 -6.35 5.01
N ALA A 109 -8.04 -6.97 4.19
CA ALA A 109 -8.28 -8.32 3.67
C ALA A 109 -7.05 -9.19 3.93
N SER A 110 -7.27 -10.46 4.25
CA SER A 110 -6.20 -11.40 4.49
C SER A 110 -5.59 -11.88 3.16
N GLY A 111 -4.33 -11.55 2.91
CA GLY A 111 -3.58 -12.08 1.76
C GLY A 111 -3.36 -13.59 1.84
N TYR A 112 -3.35 -14.16 3.05
CA TYR A 112 -3.27 -15.60 3.31
C TYR A 112 -4.57 -16.29 2.89
N GLU A 113 -5.73 -15.78 3.32
CA GLU A 113 -7.03 -16.28 2.92
C GLU A 113 -7.27 -16.16 1.41
N ILE A 114 -6.76 -15.10 0.77
CA ILE A 114 -6.80 -14.99 -0.69
C ILE A 114 -6.08 -16.17 -1.33
N TYR A 115 -4.90 -16.52 -0.83
CA TYR A 115 -4.14 -17.67 -1.32
C TYR A 115 -4.88 -18.98 -1.09
N ASP A 116 -5.47 -19.19 0.08
CA ASP A 116 -6.19 -20.41 0.45
C ASP A 116 -7.51 -20.61 -0.31
N ARG A 117 -8.08 -19.54 -0.92
CA ARG A 117 -9.25 -19.63 -1.81
C ARG A 117 -8.94 -20.23 -3.18
N PHE A 118 -7.70 -20.32 -3.56
CA PHE A 118 -7.30 -20.99 -4.79
C PHE A 118 -7.13 -22.50 -4.58
N SER A 119 -7.49 -23.30 -5.60
CA SER A 119 -7.24 -24.73 -5.59
C SER A 119 -5.75 -25.05 -5.52
N PRO A 120 -5.33 -26.22 -4.99
CA PRO A 120 -3.90 -26.58 -4.91
C PRO A 120 -3.15 -26.51 -6.25
N ALA A 121 -3.81 -26.79 -7.36
CA ALA A 121 -3.22 -26.65 -8.69
C ALA A 121 -2.97 -25.19 -9.05
N TYR A 122 -3.91 -24.31 -8.72
CA TYR A 122 -3.81 -22.88 -8.97
C TYR A 122 -2.80 -22.21 -8.04
N GLN A 123 -2.71 -22.65 -6.77
CA GLN A 123 -1.70 -22.19 -5.82
C GLN A 123 -0.29 -22.46 -6.35
N ARG A 124 -0.01 -23.70 -6.83
CA ARG A 124 1.28 -24.05 -7.45
C ARG A 124 1.60 -23.21 -8.69
N PHE A 125 0.60 -22.91 -9.49
CA PHE A 125 0.74 -22.01 -10.63
C PHE A 125 1.15 -20.59 -10.19
N LEU A 126 0.44 -20.01 -9.22
CA LEU A 126 0.73 -18.66 -8.69
C LEU A 126 2.12 -18.56 -8.05
N GLU A 127 2.59 -19.61 -7.39
CA GLU A 127 3.92 -19.65 -6.74
C GLU A 127 5.08 -19.57 -7.72
N GLY A 128 4.86 -19.97 -8.97
CA GLY A 128 5.87 -19.91 -10.03
C GLY A 128 5.94 -18.56 -10.76
N LEU A 129 5.07 -17.59 -10.38
CA LEU A 129 4.93 -16.34 -11.11
C LEU A 129 5.55 -15.15 -10.38
N THR A 130 6.03 -14.19 -11.17
CA THR A 130 6.48 -12.88 -10.72
C THR A 130 5.64 -11.77 -11.36
N ALA A 131 5.56 -10.63 -10.69
CA ALA A 131 4.88 -9.47 -11.22
C ALA A 131 5.78 -8.24 -11.20
N LEU A 132 5.62 -7.38 -12.19
CA LEU A 132 6.17 -6.04 -12.21
C LEU A 132 5.25 -5.10 -11.44
N PHE A 133 5.81 -4.40 -10.44
CA PHE A 133 5.10 -3.40 -9.65
C PHE A 133 5.64 -2.01 -9.97
N SER A 134 4.77 -1.02 -10.03
CA SER A 134 5.17 0.36 -10.31
C SER A 134 4.32 1.37 -9.56
N GLY A 135 5.00 2.37 -8.97
CA GLY A 135 4.44 3.58 -8.41
C GLY A 135 4.24 4.70 -9.44
N ASP A 136 3.98 4.37 -10.70
CA ASP A 136 3.84 5.31 -11.82
C ASP A 136 2.80 6.42 -11.57
N GLY A 137 1.79 6.16 -10.76
CA GLY A 137 0.81 7.16 -10.32
C GLY A 137 1.47 8.33 -9.57
N PHE A 138 2.47 8.05 -8.74
CA PHE A 138 3.23 9.09 -8.03
C PHE A 138 4.14 9.87 -8.98
N LEU A 139 4.77 9.19 -9.92
CA LEU A 139 5.61 9.84 -10.93
C LEU A 139 4.79 10.77 -11.84
N LYS A 140 3.60 10.32 -12.26
CA LYS A 140 2.64 11.14 -13.02
C LYS A 140 2.17 12.36 -12.22
N ALA A 141 1.89 12.17 -10.92
CA ALA A 141 1.50 13.26 -10.04
C ALA A 141 2.61 14.32 -9.89
N ALA A 142 3.85 13.88 -9.70
CA ALA A 142 5.01 14.78 -9.63
C ALA A 142 5.26 15.50 -10.97
N ALA A 143 5.12 14.81 -12.08
CA ALA A 143 5.26 15.43 -13.41
C ALA A 143 4.15 16.46 -13.71
N ALA A 144 2.93 16.20 -13.27
CA ALA A 144 1.78 17.09 -13.48
C ALA A 144 1.80 18.31 -12.54
N ASN A 145 2.47 18.23 -11.39
CA ASN A 145 2.49 19.29 -10.38
C ASN A 145 3.86 19.41 -9.70
N PRO A 146 4.92 19.75 -10.46
CA PRO A 146 6.30 19.70 -9.97
C PRO A 146 6.60 20.74 -8.87
N GLU A 147 5.79 21.80 -8.76
CA GLU A 147 5.97 22.82 -7.73
C GLU A 147 5.48 22.36 -6.34
N LYS A 148 4.55 21.38 -6.31
CA LYS A 148 3.93 20.90 -5.06
C LYS A 148 4.26 19.45 -4.72
N VAL A 149 4.68 18.67 -5.72
CA VAL A 149 4.95 17.23 -5.56
C VAL A 149 6.35 16.93 -6.07
N SER A 150 7.23 16.60 -5.14
CA SER A 150 8.58 16.12 -5.46
C SER A 150 8.72 14.66 -5.05
N ILE A 151 9.56 13.92 -5.76
CA ILE A 151 9.92 12.54 -5.40
C ILE A 151 11.12 12.56 -4.48
N HIS A 152 11.01 11.92 -3.32
CA HIS A 152 12.16 11.68 -2.44
C HIS A 152 13.04 10.58 -3.07
N GLU A 153 14.24 10.96 -3.51
CA GLU A 153 15.18 10.09 -4.23
C GLU A 153 16.24 9.45 -3.32
N GLY A 154 16.36 9.92 -2.08
CA GLY A 154 17.27 9.34 -1.08
C GLY A 154 16.78 7.96 -0.59
N PRO A 155 17.55 7.31 0.32
CA PRO A 155 17.14 6.03 0.91
C PRO A 155 15.78 6.14 1.62
N ARG A 156 14.88 5.22 1.32
CA ARG A 156 13.51 5.15 1.85
C ARG A 156 13.34 3.92 2.74
N GLY A 157 13.97 3.92 3.90
CA GLY A 157 13.93 2.84 4.86
C GLY A 157 14.97 1.76 4.60
N SER A 158 14.89 0.99 3.53
CA SER A 158 15.98 0.12 3.07
C SER A 158 16.96 0.90 2.19
N PRO A 159 18.28 0.60 2.26
CA PRO A 159 19.28 1.17 1.34
C PRO A 159 19.00 0.86 -0.14
N GLU A 160 18.26 -0.21 -0.42
CA GLU A 160 17.87 -0.62 -1.77
C GLU A 160 16.77 0.25 -2.35
N ASN A 161 15.97 0.89 -1.49
CA ASN A 161 14.85 1.75 -1.87
C ASN A 161 15.34 3.17 -2.16
N VAL A 162 16.00 3.37 -3.27
CA VAL A 162 16.61 4.67 -3.67
C VAL A 162 16.25 5.05 -5.10
N GLY A 163 16.44 6.33 -5.42
CA GLY A 163 16.28 6.85 -6.75
C GLY A 163 14.83 7.18 -7.10
N ARG A 164 14.66 7.67 -8.33
CA ARG A 164 13.39 8.15 -8.84
C ARG A 164 12.51 7.04 -9.44
N GLU A 165 13.13 5.93 -9.81
CA GLU A 165 12.41 4.81 -10.43
C GLU A 165 11.68 4.00 -9.37
N LEU A 166 10.38 4.24 -9.25
CA LEU A 166 9.50 3.52 -8.32
C LEU A 166 8.98 2.25 -8.99
N CYS A 167 9.86 1.25 -9.14
CA CYS A 167 9.56 0.03 -9.88
C CYS A 167 10.37 -1.15 -9.35
N SER A 168 9.72 -2.30 -9.19
CA SER A 168 10.37 -3.54 -8.76
C SER A 168 9.63 -4.78 -9.25
N VAL A 169 10.30 -5.92 -9.20
CA VAL A 169 9.71 -7.23 -9.50
C VAL A 169 9.64 -8.05 -8.21
N HIS A 170 8.47 -8.59 -7.92
CA HIS A 170 8.24 -9.46 -6.76
C HIS A 170 7.48 -10.72 -7.17
N PRO A 171 7.60 -11.80 -6.38
CA PRO A 171 6.73 -12.97 -6.52
C PRO A 171 5.25 -12.59 -6.37
N VAL A 172 4.38 -13.23 -7.14
CA VAL A 172 2.92 -13.11 -6.99
C VAL A 172 2.46 -13.62 -5.62
N VAL A 173 3.10 -14.68 -5.14
CA VAL A 173 2.89 -15.25 -3.80
C VAL A 173 4.17 -15.07 -2.97
N ARG A 174 4.05 -14.43 -1.81
CA ARG A 174 5.16 -14.28 -0.85
C ARG A 174 4.93 -15.14 0.38
N THR A 175 6.01 -15.69 0.91
CA THR A 175 6.00 -16.41 2.18
C THR A 175 6.41 -15.48 3.30
N ASN A 176 5.58 -15.37 4.34
CA ASN A 176 5.93 -14.61 5.54
C ASN A 176 7.10 -15.29 6.26
N PRO A 177 8.22 -14.61 6.50
CA PRO A 177 9.42 -15.23 7.06
C PRO A 177 9.27 -15.63 8.53
N VAL A 178 8.27 -15.09 9.25
CA VAL A 178 8.02 -15.38 10.66
C VAL A 178 7.09 -16.58 10.82
N THR A 179 6.00 -16.62 10.04
CA THR A 179 4.95 -17.64 10.17
C THR A 179 5.09 -18.79 9.18
N GLY A 180 5.80 -18.60 8.08
CA GLY A 180 5.87 -19.54 6.96
C GLY A 180 4.59 -19.55 6.09
N TRP A 181 3.62 -18.70 6.39
CA TRP A 181 2.36 -18.65 5.64
C TRP A 181 2.53 -17.96 4.30
N LYS A 182 1.86 -18.47 3.28
CA LYS A 182 1.87 -17.94 1.92
C LYS A 182 0.74 -16.93 1.74
N SER A 183 1.05 -15.82 1.10
CA SER A 183 0.15 -14.70 0.89
C SER A 183 0.21 -14.23 -0.56
N VAL A 184 -0.93 -13.97 -1.17
CA VAL A 184 -0.98 -13.30 -2.48
C VAL A 184 -0.56 -11.84 -2.30
N PHE A 185 0.50 -11.46 -3.02
CA PHE A 185 1.06 -10.11 -2.96
C PHE A 185 0.66 -9.24 -4.15
N ALA A 186 0.43 -9.82 -5.33
CA ALA A 186 0.09 -9.09 -6.55
C ALA A 186 -1.39 -8.63 -6.54
N LEU A 187 -1.69 -7.61 -5.74
CA LEU A 187 -3.03 -7.03 -5.62
C LEU A 187 -2.96 -5.50 -5.62
N GLY A 188 -3.88 -4.85 -6.30
CA GLY A 188 -4.07 -3.40 -6.25
C GLY A 188 -3.59 -2.64 -7.47
N PRO A 189 -3.26 -1.35 -7.33
CA PRO A 189 -2.88 -0.49 -8.45
C PRO A 189 -1.41 -0.61 -8.87
N PHE A 190 -0.57 -1.20 -8.01
CA PHE A 190 0.87 -1.28 -8.26
C PHE A 190 1.28 -2.41 -9.20
N PRO A 191 0.72 -3.66 -9.13
CA PRO A 191 1.02 -4.69 -10.12
C PRO A 191 0.57 -4.23 -11.50
N LYS A 192 1.48 -4.30 -12.48
CA LYS A 192 1.24 -3.86 -13.86
C LYS A 192 1.09 -5.04 -14.82
N ARG A 193 1.84 -6.10 -14.56
CA ARG A 193 1.80 -7.32 -15.36
C ARG A 193 2.40 -8.49 -14.58
N ILE A 194 1.99 -9.69 -14.97
CA ILE A 194 2.67 -10.93 -14.60
C ILE A 194 3.71 -11.21 -15.69
N ASN A 195 4.96 -11.44 -15.29
CA ASN A 195 6.08 -11.45 -16.24
C ASN A 195 6.10 -12.70 -17.14
N GLU A 196 5.59 -13.82 -16.65
CA GLU A 196 5.61 -15.12 -17.32
C GLU A 196 4.39 -15.35 -18.23
N LEU A 197 3.43 -14.40 -18.26
CA LEU A 197 2.17 -14.53 -19.00
C LEU A 197 2.10 -13.54 -20.16
N PHE A 198 1.29 -13.88 -21.17
CA PHE A 198 0.92 -12.93 -22.19
C PHE A 198 0.05 -11.80 -21.61
N PRO A 199 -0.03 -10.63 -22.26
CA PRO A 199 -0.71 -9.46 -21.71
C PRO A 199 -2.17 -9.71 -21.30
N ASP A 200 -2.95 -10.42 -22.11
CA ASP A 200 -4.33 -10.77 -21.84
C ASP A 200 -4.48 -11.76 -20.67
N GLU A 201 -3.65 -12.79 -20.62
CA GLU A 201 -3.60 -13.75 -19.51
C GLU A 201 -3.22 -13.05 -18.19
N SER A 202 -2.27 -12.14 -18.24
CA SER A 202 -1.83 -11.34 -17.10
C SER A 202 -2.97 -10.45 -16.57
N GLU A 203 -3.70 -9.78 -17.45
CA GLU A 203 -4.86 -8.94 -17.09
C GLU A 203 -5.97 -9.79 -16.47
N GLU A 204 -6.29 -10.94 -17.07
CA GLU A 204 -7.26 -11.89 -16.52
C GLU A 204 -6.88 -12.37 -15.13
N LEU A 205 -5.61 -12.75 -14.91
CA LEU A 205 -5.13 -13.25 -13.63
C LEU A 205 -5.19 -12.16 -12.55
N LEU A 206 -4.71 -10.96 -12.82
CA LEU A 206 -4.80 -9.82 -11.89
C LEU A 206 -6.26 -9.46 -11.57
N SER A 207 -7.14 -9.51 -12.56
CA SER A 207 -8.58 -9.30 -12.37
C SER A 207 -9.21 -10.40 -11.51
N LYS A 208 -8.83 -11.66 -11.71
CA LYS A 208 -9.28 -12.80 -10.89
C LYS A 208 -8.84 -12.66 -9.43
N ILE A 209 -7.58 -12.33 -9.16
CA ILE A 209 -7.06 -12.10 -7.80
C ILE A 209 -7.87 -10.98 -7.11
N LYS A 210 -8.09 -9.88 -7.80
CA LYS A 210 -8.92 -8.78 -7.32
C LYS A 210 -10.36 -9.21 -7.05
N GLY A 211 -10.93 -10.05 -7.93
CA GLY A 211 -12.26 -10.63 -7.77
C GLY A 211 -12.38 -11.43 -6.47
N VAL A 212 -11.38 -12.23 -6.12
CA VAL A 212 -11.38 -13.00 -4.85
C VAL A 212 -11.54 -12.07 -3.65
N VAL A 213 -10.82 -10.96 -3.60
CA VAL A 213 -10.92 -10.00 -2.49
C VAL A 213 -12.29 -9.35 -2.43
N THR A 214 -12.82 -8.93 -3.56
CA THR A 214 -14.04 -8.10 -3.60
C THR A 214 -15.33 -8.89 -3.45
N THR A 215 -15.32 -10.20 -3.72
CA THR A 215 -16.50 -11.06 -3.66
C THR A 215 -16.56 -11.97 -2.43
N ASN A 216 -15.46 -12.17 -1.72
CA ASN A 216 -15.42 -12.98 -0.51
C ASN A 216 -15.32 -12.08 0.72
N HIS A 217 -16.46 -11.67 1.26
CA HIS A 217 -16.50 -10.71 2.36
C HIS A 217 -16.02 -11.30 3.69
N ASP A 218 -16.00 -12.60 3.84
CA ASP A 218 -15.56 -13.32 5.04
C ASP A 218 -14.03 -13.28 5.24
N LEU A 219 -13.25 -12.95 4.19
CA LEU A 219 -11.82 -12.67 4.31
C LEU A 219 -11.49 -11.21 4.63
N GLN A 220 -12.52 -10.36 4.74
CA GLN A 220 -12.38 -8.93 4.98
C GLN A 220 -12.71 -8.59 6.44
N VAL A 221 -11.96 -7.63 6.99
CA VAL A 221 -12.23 -7.02 8.30
C VAL A 221 -12.49 -5.54 8.11
N ARG A 222 -13.63 -5.05 8.59
CA ARG A 222 -13.97 -3.65 8.63
C ARG A 222 -13.71 -3.09 10.03
N PHE A 223 -12.71 -2.23 10.14
CA PHE A 223 -12.38 -1.56 11.38
C PHE A 223 -13.09 -0.21 11.46
N LYS A 224 -14.00 -0.08 12.42
CA LYS A 224 -14.72 1.15 12.68
C LYS A 224 -13.95 1.99 13.70
N TRP A 225 -13.41 3.10 13.25
CA TRP A 225 -12.69 4.02 14.10
C TRP A 225 -13.63 4.73 15.10
N ARG A 226 -13.16 4.91 16.31
CA ARG A 226 -13.85 5.65 17.36
C ARG A 226 -12.91 6.67 17.96
N ASN A 227 -13.44 7.81 18.41
CA ASN A 227 -12.68 8.72 19.26
C ASN A 227 -12.67 8.08 20.67
N GLU A 228 -11.59 7.48 21.04
CA GLU A 228 -11.32 7.21 22.45
C GLU A 228 -10.67 8.46 23.05
N LYS A 229 -11.23 8.93 24.17
CA LYS A 229 -10.65 10.03 24.96
C LYS A 229 -9.46 9.53 25.77
#